data_532244899c696a90ea3a3c44c462a57e
#
_entry.id   532244899c696a90ea3a3c44c462a57e
#
_cell.length_a   1.000
_cell.length_b   1.000
_cell.length_c   1.000
_cell.angle_alpha   90.00
_cell.angle_beta   90.00
_cell.angle_gamma   90.00
#
_symmetry.space_group_name_H-M   'P 1'
#
loop_
_entity.id
_entity.type
_entity.pdbx_description
1 polymer ?
#
loop_
_entity_poly.entity_id
_entity_poly.type
_entity_poly.pdbx_seq_one_letter_code
_entity_poly.pdbx_strand_id
1 'polypeptide(L)'
;MIEKIAKDFTDYAQEVQLPLEGFAVGDEKKVLFSHQFCAGQRRNIYSHTKSFMASAVGKAISQGLLSLEDRLADFFPESLPDKAPEALYEIRLKHLLTMSSGFGKPYLMGDDR
;
A
#
# COMPACT_ATOMS: atom_id res chain seq x y z
N MET A 1 -23.61 -17.90 8.64
CA MET A 1 -23.84 -16.44 8.82
C MET A 1 -23.10 -15.63 7.76
N ILE A 2 -21.79 -15.77 7.58
CA ILE A 2 -21.00 -15.03 6.56
C ILE A 2 -21.50 -15.31 5.13
N GLU A 3 -21.72 -16.57 4.77
CA GLU A 3 -22.23 -16.95 3.44
C GLU A 3 -23.56 -16.27 3.09
N LYS A 4 -24.46 -16.16 4.09
CA LYS A 4 -25.73 -15.46 3.89
C LYS A 4 -25.51 -13.98 3.64
N ILE A 5 -24.66 -13.31 4.44
CA ILE A 5 -24.33 -11.89 4.27
C ILE A 5 -23.67 -11.65 2.92
N ALA A 6 -22.74 -12.51 2.53
CA ALA A 6 -22.05 -12.41 1.25
C ALA A 6 -23.01 -12.61 0.07
N LYS A 7 -23.94 -13.55 0.19
CA LYS A 7 -25.00 -13.75 -0.82
C LYS A 7 -25.94 -12.53 -0.91
N ASP A 8 -26.44 -12.06 0.23
CA ASP A 8 -27.33 -10.89 0.26
C ASP A 8 -26.62 -9.66 -0.35
N PHE A 9 -25.32 -9.48 -0.09
CA PHE A 9 -24.53 -8.42 -0.71
C PHE A 9 -24.35 -8.63 -2.23
N THR A 10 -24.11 -9.85 -2.68
CA THR A 10 -23.99 -10.17 -4.10
C THR A 10 -25.29 -9.83 -4.84
N ASP A 11 -26.43 -10.28 -4.29
CA ASP A 11 -27.75 -10.03 -4.88
C ASP A 11 -28.03 -8.54 -4.94
N TYR A 12 -27.79 -7.79 -3.86
CA TYR A 12 -27.93 -6.34 -3.83
C TYR A 12 -27.01 -5.63 -4.82
N ALA A 13 -25.73 -6.01 -4.88
CA ALA A 13 -24.77 -5.39 -5.79
C ALA A 13 -25.19 -5.56 -7.27
N GLN A 14 -25.78 -6.70 -7.63
CA GLN A 14 -26.32 -6.95 -8.96
C GLN A 14 -27.59 -6.14 -9.22
N GLU A 15 -28.51 -6.09 -8.25
CA GLU A 15 -29.76 -5.34 -8.35
C GLU A 15 -29.51 -3.84 -8.61
N VAL A 16 -28.58 -3.22 -7.86
CA VAL A 16 -28.26 -1.80 -8.00
C VAL A 16 -27.14 -1.54 -9.01
N GLN A 17 -26.68 -2.56 -9.73
CA GLN A 17 -25.63 -2.47 -10.75
C GLN A 17 -24.35 -1.79 -10.23
N LEU A 18 -23.88 -2.16 -9.03
CA LEU A 18 -22.62 -1.64 -8.50
C LEU A 18 -21.47 -2.00 -9.44
N PRO A 19 -20.57 -1.04 -9.77
CA PRO A 19 -19.43 -1.28 -10.64
C PRO A 19 -18.31 -2.04 -9.91
N LEU A 20 -18.60 -3.27 -9.48
CA LEU A 20 -17.66 -4.14 -8.80
C LEU A 20 -17.15 -5.21 -9.74
N GLU A 21 -15.85 -5.50 -9.70
CA GLU A 21 -15.24 -6.62 -10.40
C GLU A 21 -15.32 -7.91 -9.59
N GLY A 22 -15.22 -7.81 -8.29
CA GLY A 22 -15.31 -8.92 -7.35
C GLY A 22 -15.09 -8.46 -5.92
N PHE A 23 -15.34 -9.36 -4.98
CA PHE A 23 -15.02 -9.17 -3.58
C PHE A 23 -14.69 -10.48 -2.91
N ALA A 24 -13.99 -10.40 -1.79
CA ALA A 24 -13.71 -11.53 -0.93
C ALA A 24 -13.90 -11.14 0.53
N VAL A 25 -14.33 -12.10 1.32
CA VAL A 25 -14.43 -11.98 2.78
C VAL A 25 -13.56 -13.07 3.38
N GLY A 26 -12.73 -12.70 4.35
CA GLY A 26 -11.83 -13.63 5.01
C GLY A 26 -11.62 -13.31 6.47
N ASP A 27 -10.95 -14.20 7.15
CA ASP A 27 -10.40 -13.99 8.48
C ASP A 27 -8.86 -14.04 8.43
N GLU A 28 -8.21 -14.07 9.58
CA GLU A 28 -6.75 -14.14 9.70
C GLU A 28 -6.13 -15.42 9.10
N LYS A 29 -6.94 -16.45 8.82
CA LYS A 29 -6.48 -17.78 8.41
C LYS A 29 -6.80 -18.10 6.95
N LYS A 30 -7.96 -17.65 6.45
CA LYS A 30 -8.42 -18.05 5.11
C LYS A 30 -9.47 -17.11 4.54
N VAL A 31 -9.63 -17.19 3.22
CA VAL A 31 -10.78 -16.63 2.52
C VAL A 31 -11.99 -17.52 2.81
N LEU A 32 -13.04 -16.93 3.37
CA LEU A 32 -14.30 -17.59 3.74
C LEU A 32 -15.30 -17.58 2.59
N PHE A 33 -15.27 -16.52 1.78
CA PHE A 33 -16.13 -16.37 0.60
C PHE A 33 -15.42 -15.50 -0.42
N SER A 34 -15.63 -15.78 -1.70
CA SER A 34 -15.23 -14.88 -2.79
C SER A 34 -16.23 -14.97 -3.95
N HIS A 35 -16.46 -13.84 -4.61
CA HIS A 35 -17.30 -13.74 -5.77
C HIS A 35 -16.68 -12.82 -6.82
N GLN A 36 -16.78 -13.21 -8.10
CA GLN A 36 -16.35 -12.40 -9.24
C GLN A 36 -17.59 -12.05 -10.08
N PHE A 37 -17.79 -10.76 -10.31
CA PHE A 37 -18.87 -10.26 -11.17
C PHE A 37 -18.49 -10.24 -12.64
N CYS A 38 -17.19 -10.22 -12.95
CA CYS A 38 -16.66 -10.24 -14.30
C CYS A 38 -15.35 -11.04 -14.36
N ALA A 39 -14.85 -11.29 -15.56
CA ALA A 39 -13.54 -11.92 -15.74
C ALA A 39 -12.44 -11.08 -15.10
N GLY A 40 -11.62 -11.73 -14.28
CA GLY A 40 -10.52 -11.08 -13.57
C GLY A 40 -9.52 -10.45 -14.54
N GLN A 41 -9.17 -9.19 -14.34
CA GLN A 41 -8.17 -8.46 -15.10
C GLN A 41 -7.09 -7.93 -14.15
N ARG A 42 -5.89 -7.75 -14.69
CA ARG A 42 -4.83 -7.06 -13.94
C ARG A 42 -5.20 -5.57 -13.81
N ARG A 43 -5.23 -5.09 -12.59
CA ARG A 43 -5.54 -3.71 -12.26
C ARG A 43 -4.43 -3.06 -11.47
N ASN A 44 -4.31 -1.76 -11.64
CA ASN A 44 -3.49 -0.96 -10.75
C ASN A 44 -4.17 -0.87 -9.38
N ILE A 45 -3.48 -1.30 -8.33
CA ILE A 45 -3.99 -1.29 -6.95
C ILE A 45 -3.65 0.01 -6.21
N TYR A 46 -3.01 0.98 -6.88
CA TYR A 46 -2.67 2.31 -6.33
C TYR A 46 -2.06 2.22 -4.92
N SER A 47 -2.61 2.97 -3.96
CA SER A 47 -2.10 3.02 -2.59
C SER A 47 -2.15 1.71 -1.82
N HIS A 48 -2.91 0.72 -2.27
CA HIS A 48 -2.87 -0.62 -1.67
C HIS A 48 -1.46 -1.25 -1.76
N THR A 49 -0.68 -0.84 -2.76
CA THR A 49 0.76 -1.17 -2.88
C THR A 49 1.55 -0.83 -1.60
N LYS A 50 1.18 0.22 -0.86
CA LYS A 50 1.86 0.61 0.38
C LYS A 50 1.77 -0.48 1.46
N SER A 51 0.65 -1.21 1.53
CA SER A 51 0.50 -2.34 2.47
C SER A 51 1.45 -3.49 2.13
N PHE A 52 1.63 -3.79 0.86
CA PHE A 52 2.61 -4.80 0.41
C PHE A 52 4.03 -4.34 0.71
N MET A 53 4.36 -3.06 0.44
CA MET A 53 5.67 -2.49 0.75
C MET A 53 5.96 -2.53 2.25
N ALA A 54 5.00 -2.13 3.09
CA ALA A 54 5.15 -2.19 4.55
C ALA A 54 5.39 -3.64 5.03
N SER A 55 4.69 -4.61 4.45
CA SER A 55 4.90 -6.03 4.77
C SER A 55 6.29 -6.52 4.34
N ALA A 56 6.78 -6.11 3.17
CA ALA A 56 8.12 -6.43 2.68
C ALA A 56 9.21 -5.83 3.59
N VAL A 57 9.05 -4.55 3.99
CA VAL A 57 9.96 -3.88 4.93
C VAL A 57 9.93 -4.59 6.29
N GLY A 58 8.76 -4.94 6.81
CA GLY A 58 8.62 -5.70 8.06
C GLY A 58 9.37 -7.04 8.00
N LYS A 59 9.29 -7.72 6.85
CA LYS A 59 10.04 -8.96 6.62
C LYS A 59 11.56 -8.72 6.63
N ALA A 60 12.03 -7.67 5.94
CA ALA A 60 13.46 -7.31 5.93
C ALA A 60 13.96 -6.96 7.35
N ILE A 61 13.17 -6.23 8.14
CA ILE A 61 13.49 -5.93 9.55
C ILE A 61 13.57 -7.22 10.36
N SER A 62 12.63 -8.15 10.19
CA SER A 62 12.67 -9.44 10.91
C SER A 62 13.88 -10.30 10.58
N GLN A 63 14.52 -10.04 9.44
CA GLN A 63 15.76 -10.70 8.99
C GLN A 63 17.03 -9.91 9.37
N GLY A 64 16.91 -8.79 10.06
CA GLY A 64 18.03 -7.94 10.45
C GLY A 64 18.68 -7.16 9.29
N LEU A 65 17.99 -7.05 8.15
CA LEU A 65 18.49 -6.34 6.96
C LEU A 65 18.20 -4.84 7.00
N LEU A 66 17.18 -4.43 7.72
CA LEU A 66 16.75 -3.04 7.86
C LEU A 66 16.36 -2.74 9.29
N SER A 67 16.38 -1.45 9.65
CA SER A 67 15.84 -0.88 10.87
C SER A 67 14.91 0.29 10.56
N LEU A 68 13.90 0.52 11.37
CA LEU A 68 13.05 1.71 11.26
C LEU A 68 13.84 3.01 11.45
N GLU A 69 14.98 2.95 12.14
CA GLU A 69 15.85 4.08 12.43
C GLU A 69 16.91 4.32 11.34
N ASP A 70 17.04 3.44 10.36
CA ASP A 70 17.96 3.61 9.24
C ASP A 70 17.65 4.91 8.49
N ARG A 71 18.68 5.66 8.16
CA ARG A 71 18.58 6.90 7.39
C ARG A 71 18.51 6.60 5.90
N LEU A 72 17.60 7.26 5.22
CA LEU A 72 17.46 7.10 3.77
C LEU A 72 18.74 7.49 3.02
N ALA A 73 19.41 8.54 3.47
CA ALA A 73 20.65 9.04 2.91
C ALA A 73 21.78 7.99 2.89
N ASP A 74 21.81 7.08 3.86
CA ASP A 74 22.86 6.05 3.95
C ASP A 74 22.70 4.99 2.85
N PHE A 75 21.50 4.77 2.35
CA PHE A 75 21.23 3.83 1.25
C PHE A 75 21.43 4.44 -0.14
N PHE A 76 21.30 5.75 -0.26
CA PHE A 76 21.33 6.45 -1.54
C PHE A 76 22.27 7.65 -1.55
N PRO A 77 23.53 7.51 -1.11
CA PRO A 77 24.46 8.65 -1.00
C PRO A 77 24.70 9.34 -2.35
N GLU A 78 24.74 8.58 -3.45
CA GLU A 78 24.97 9.11 -4.79
C GLU A 78 23.76 9.84 -5.38
N SER A 79 22.57 9.67 -4.79
CA SER A 79 21.34 10.33 -5.22
C SER A 79 21.09 11.65 -4.48
N LEU A 80 21.94 11.99 -3.53
CA LEU A 80 21.82 13.23 -2.77
C LEU A 80 22.32 14.42 -3.62
N PRO A 81 21.60 15.54 -3.65
CA PRO A 81 22.10 16.74 -4.32
C PRO A 81 23.32 17.32 -3.57
N ASP A 82 24.25 17.94 -4.28
CA ASP A 82 25.48 18.53 -3.73
C ASP A 82 25.24 19.51 -2.55
N LYS A 83 24.07 20.13 -2.52
CA LYS A 83 23.61 21.05 -1.46
C LYS A 83 22.31 20.57 -0.84
N ALA A 84 22.30 19.34 -0.37
CA ALA A 84 21.13 18.78 0.31
C ALA A 84 20.85 19.53 1.63
N PRO A 85 19.58 19.89 1.91
CA PRO A 85 19.19 20.41 3.21
C PRO A 85 19.50 19.41 4.31
N GLU A 86 19.93 19.87 5.50
CA GLU A 86 20.23 19.00 6.65
C GLU A 86 19.06 18.07 6.98
N ALA A 87 17.81 18.55 6.87
CA ALA A 87 16.62 17.76 7.08
C ALA A 87 16.53 16.51 6.20
N LEU A 88 17.13 16.50 5.01
CA LEU A 88 17.13 15.34 4.12
C LEU A 88 17.93 14.18 4.72
N TYR A 89 19.01 14.47 5.43
CA TYR A 89 19.85 13.46 6.10
C TYR A 89 19.18 12.86 7.34
N GLU A 90 18.15 13.52 7.89
CA GLU A 90 17.39 13.05 9.03
C GLU A 90 16.17 12.19 8.67
N ILE A 91 15.88 12.05 7.37
CA ILE A 91 14.77 11.19 6.93
C ILE A 91 15.15 9.72 7.18
N ARG A 92 14.30 9.05 7.96
CA ARG A 92 14.45 7.63 8.33
C ARG A 92 13.38 6.78 7.68
N LEU A 93 13.61 5.47 7.63
CA LEU A 93 12.67 4.51 7.06
C LEU A 93 11.27 4.64 7.69
N LYS A 94 11.18 4.85 9.00
CA LYS A 94 9.90 5.10 9.68
C LYS A 94 9.14 6.30 9.13
N HIS A 95 9.82 7.36 8.72
CA HIS A 95 9.16 8.56 8.19
C HIS A 95 8.53 8.30 6.83
N LEU A 96 9.12 7.43 6.00
CA LEU A 96 8.52 6.99 4.74
C LEU A 96 7.28 6.13 5.00
N LEU A 97 7.36 5.16 5.90
CA LEU A 97 6.26 4.25 6.21
C LEU A 97 5.06 4.97 6.84
N THR A 98 5.29 6.05 7.57
CA THR A 98 4.23 6.87 8.19
C THR A 98 3.83 8.09 7.36
N MET A 99 4.36 8.23 6.14
CA MET A 99 4.12 9.37 5.25
C MET A 99 4.45 10.73 5.90
N SER A 100 5.49 10.78 6.72
CA SER A 100 5.95 11.95 7.47
C SER A 100 7.35 12.42 7.04
N SER A 101 7.68 12.25 5.76
CA SER A 101 8.99 12.64 5.20
C SER A 101 9.26 14.15 5.19
N GLY A 102 8.25 14.99 5.43
CA GLY A 102 8.41 16.46 5.51
C GLY A 102 8.39 17.19 4.16
N PHE A 103 8.19 16.48 3.04
CA PHE A 103 8.03 17.15 1.75
C PHE A 103 6.73 17.95 1.69
N GLY A 104 6.84 19.23 1.33
CA GLY A 104 5.71 20.16 1.32
C GLY A 104 4.77 20.02 0.12
N LYS A 105 5.16 19.26 -0.92
CA LYS A 105 4.34 19.02 -2.10
C LYS A 105 4.22 17.54 -2.40
N PRO A 106 3.02 17.05 -2.75
CA PRO A 106 2.85 15.68 -3.23
C PRO A 106 3.38 15.55 -4.65
N TYR A 107 4.39 14.71 -4.85
CA TYR A 107 4.98 14.46 -6.18
C TYR A 107 4.11 13.61 -7.11
N LEU A 108 3.09 12.93 -6.56
CA LEU A 108 2.29 11.95 -7.33
C LEU A 108 1.00 12.52 -7.94
N MET A 109 0.65 13.76 -7.61
CA MET A 109 -0.61 14.39 -8.00
C MET A 109 -0.40 15.71 -8.75
N GLY A 110 0.81 16.02 -9.19
CA GLY A 110 1.11 17.24 -9.92
C GLY A 110 0.85 17.11 -11.41
N ASP A 111 0.63 18.24 -12.07
CA ASP A 111 0.46 18.38 -13.53
C ASP A 111 1.74 18.08 -14.34
N ASP A 112 2.81 17.63 -13.68
CA ASP A 112 4.13 17.38 -14.23
C ASP A 112 4.34 15.91 -14.65
N ARG A 113 3.30 15.24 -15.15
CA ARG A 113 3.38 13.90 -15.72
C ARG A 113 3.45 13.95 -17.22
#